data_c221c130e4b1e256d0c389049fd5d909
#
_entry.id   c221c130e4b1e256d0c389049fd5d909
#
_cell.length_a   1.000
_cell.length_b   1.000
_cell.length_c   1.000
_cell.angle_alpha   90.00
_cell.angle_beta   90.00
_cell.angle_gamma   90.00
#
_symmetry.space_group_name_H-M   'P 1'
#
loop_
_entity.id
_entity.type
_entity.pdbx_description
1 polymer ?
#
loop_
_entity_poly.entity_id
_entity_poly.type
_entity_poly.pdbx_seq_one_letter_code
_entity_poly.pdbx_strand_id
1 'polypeptide(L)'
;MCKFCPNPSRRHVIAGIGTLSLGAALVGPSRLAMAASLKKPSFTPDEALSKLKAGNAKYLSSSEECEKDLAKHRKEEESSQAPWATILTCSDSRVVPELIFGGLNLGEIFVCRNAGNIADDDMLGTIEYGAEHLGSSLVVVMGHQHCGAVTAACNAVQKGEQPGGFIGKLVGAITPAAEVMMGKDGDFVANTVLENARRNAETTLTASEVVKDLVTVGELKVIYAT
;
A
#
# COMPACT_ATOMS: atom_id res chain seq x y z
N MET A 1 -21.31 6.82 -19.50
CA MET A 1 -21.05 5.92 -20.65
C MET A 1 -19.81 6.43 -21.38
N CYS A 2 -18.69 5.77 -21.18
CA CYS A 2 -17.41 6.17 -21.78
C CYS A 2 -17.41 5.81 -23.27
N LYS A 3 -17.40 6.81 -24.17
CA LYS A 3 -17.51 6.64 -25.62
C LYS A 3 -16.23 6.13 -26.32
N PHE A 4 -15.17 5.77 -25.56
CA PHE A 4 -13.84 5.45 -26.10
C PHE A 4 -13.23 4.12 -25.64
N CYS A 5 -14.03 3.15 -25.22
CA CYS A 5 -13.49 1.80 -25.02
C CYS A 5 -13.84 0.93 -26.23
N PRO A 6 -12.91 0.62 -27.15
CA PRO A 6 -13.13 -0.41 -28.13
C PRO A 6 -13.22 -1.76 -27.41
N ASN A 7 -14.34 -2.44 -27.62
CA ASN A 7 -14.64 -3.75 -27.03
C ASN A 7 -13.65 -4.79 -27.63
N PRO A 8 -12.67 -5.33 -26.89
CA PRO A 8 -11.81 -6.38 -27.43
C PRO A 8 -12.63 -7.65 -27.54
N SER A 9 -12.75 -8.16 -28.75
CA SER A 9 -13.46 -9.42 -28.99
C SER A 9 -12.74 -10.54 -28.22
N ARG A 10 -13.50 -11.44 -27.59
CA ARG A 10 -13.03 -12.57 -26.76
C ARG A 10 -12.12 -13.58 -27.48
N ARG A 11 -11.77 -13.35 -28.74
CA ARG A 11 -11.00 -14.28 -29.60
C ARG A 11 -9.48 -14.06 -29.58
N HIS A 12 -8.94 -13.03 -28.89
CA HIS A 12 -7.52 -12.72 -28.91
C HIS A 12 -6.76 -13.06 -27.61
N VAL A 13 -7.40 -13.74 -26.66
CA VAL A 13 -6.79 -14.07 -25.35
C VAL A 13 -6.10 -15.45 -25.33
N ILE A 14 -6.25 -16.27 -26.39
CA ILE A 14 -5.68 -17.63 -26.42
C ILE A 14 -4.74 -17.81 -27.63
N ALA A 15 -3.68 -17.04 -27.70
CA ALA A 15 -2.58 -17.30 -28.62
C ALA A 15 -1.25 -16.90 -27.98
N GLY A 16 -0.78 -17.74 -27.04
CA GLY A 16 0.51 -17.52 -26.37
C GLY A 16 0.88 -18.67 -25.43
N ILE A 17 0.65 -19.93 -25.85
CA ILE A 17 1.29 -21.07 -25.16
C ILE A 17 2.61 -21.35 -25.87
N GLY A 18 3.64 -20.68 -25.44
CA GLY A 18 5.03 -20.99 -25.78
C GLY A 18 5.50 -22.20 -25.00
N THR A 19 6.02 -23.20 -25.71
CA THR A 19 6.63 -24.41 -25.18
C THR A 19 7.82 -24.08 -24.30
N LEU A 20 7.77 -24.48 -23.01
CA LEU A 20 8.94 -24.50 -22.12
C LEU A 20 9.89 -25.61 -22.58
N SER A 21 11.04 -25.24 -23.11
CA SER A 21 12.20 -26.13 -23.22
C SER A 21 13.01 -26.07 -21.93
N LEU A 22 13.15 -27.24 -21.26
CA LEU A 22 14.08 -27.43 -20.15
C LEU A 22 15.53 -27.21 -20.65
N GLY A 23 16.16 -26.15 -20.24
CA GLY A 23 17.58 -25.87 -20.45
C GLY A 23 18.31 -25.83 -19.11
N ALA A 24 19.43 -26.54 -19.08
CA ALA A 24 20.26 -26.86 -17.92
C ALA A 24 20.67 -25.66 -17.05
N ALA A 25 20.78 -25.96 -15.77
CA ALA A 25 21.31 -25.09 -14.72
C ALA A 25 22.70 -24.57 -15.05
N LEU A 26 22.85 -23.24 -15.06
CA LEU A 26 24.11 -22.56 -14.84
C LEU A 26 23.99 -21.67 -13.61
N VAL A 27 24.92 -21.89 -12.70
CA VAL A 27 25.15 -21.19 -11.45
C VAL A 27 25.03 -19.67 -11.67
N GLY A 28 24.16 -19.04 -10.87
CA GLY A 28 23.79 -17.64 -10.99
C GLY A 28 24.94 -16.67 -10.80
N PRO A 29 24.90 -15.54 -11.49
CA PRO A 29 25.76 -14.42 -11.16
C PRO A 29 25.37 -13.81 -9.84
N SER A 30 26.37 -13.59 -9.03
CA SER A 30 26.42 -12.95 -7.72
C SER A 30 25.44 -11.77 -7.57
N ARG A 31 24.89 -11.62 -6.39
CA ARG A 31 24.09 -10.48 -5.91
C ARG A 31 24.72 -9.08 -6.14
N LEU A 32 25.94 -9.01 -6.64
CA LEU A 32 26.67 -7.78 -6.97
C LEU A 32 26.25 -7.08 -8.27
N ALA A 33 25.46 -7.73 -9.15
CA ALA A 33 25.06 -7.13 -10.43
C ALA A 33 23.70 -6.39 -10.38
N MET A 34 22.95 -6.45 -9.28
CA MET A 34 21.65 -5.78 -9.13
C MET A 34 21.75 -4.40 -8.46
N ALA A 35 22.93 -4.00 -7.99
CA ALA A 35 23.16 -2.67 -7.40
C ALA A 35 23.23 -1.51 -8.41
N ALA A 36 23.05 -1.77 -9.68
CA ALA A 36 23.28 -0.80 -10.74
C ALA A 36 22.00 -0.13 -11.25
N SER A 37 21.20 0.44 -10.43
CA SER A 37 20.23 1.53 -10.72
C SER A 37 19.15 1.63 -9.64
N LEU A 38 19.54 1.79 -8.40
CA LEU A 38 18.60 2.31 -7.41
C LEU A 38 18.26 3.74 -7.81
N LYS A 39 17.00 4.01 -8.09
CA LYS A 39 16.54 5.37 -8.36
C LYS A 39 16.68 6.16 -7.08
N LYS A 40 17.47 7.24 -7.09
CA LYS A 40 17.58 8.10 -5.91
C LYS A 40 16.21 8.66 -5.56
N PRO A 41 15.82 8.67 -4.28
CA PRO A 41 14.58 9.30 -3.84
C PRO A 41 14.51 10.75 -4.33
N SER A 42 13.36 11.16 -4.84
CA SER A 42 13.11 12.54 -5.25
C SER A 42 12.91 13.48 -4.04
N PHE A 43 12.59 12.91 -2.88
CA PHE A 43 12.40 13.61 -1.61
C PHE A 43 13.05 12.81 -0.49
N THR A 44 13.55 13.49 0.53
CA THR A 44 13.90 12.86 1.80
C THR A 44 12.62 12.34 2.50
N PRO A 45 12.72 11.38 3.42
CA PRO A 45 11.55 10.87 4.15
C PRO A 45 10.75 11.96 4.88
N ASP A 46 11.42 12.95 5.43
CA ASP A 46 10.76 14.05 6.15
C ASP A 46 10.11 15.07 5.20
N GLU A 47 10.69 15.33 4.06
CA GLU A 47 10.04 16.14 3.00
C GLU A 47 8.79 15.43 2.45
N ALA A 48 8.87 14.13 2.18
CA ALA A 48 7.74 13.32 1.75
C ALA A 48 6.60 13.35 2.79
N LEU A 49 6.92 13.15 4.07
CA LEU A 49 5.94 13.24 5.16
C LEU A 49 5.32 14.64 5.27
N SER A 50 6.12 15.70 5.15
CA SER A 50 5.63 17.08 5.20
C SER A 50 4.67 17.37 4.04
N LYS A 51 4.98 16.85 2.85
CA LYS A 51 4.13 16.97 1.65
C LYS A 51 2.78 16.27 1.83
N LEU A 52 2.76 15.04 2.37
CA LEU A 52 1.51 14.34 2.68
C LEU A 52 0.66 15.09 3.71
N LYS A 53 1.28 15.58 4.80
CA LYS A 53 0.56 16.34 5.84
C LYS A 53 -0.06 17.64 5.28
N ALA A 54 0.67 18.38 4.46
CA ALA A 54 0.15 19.59 3.82
C ALA A 54 -1.03 19.27 2.87
N GLY A 55 -0.91 18.21 2.08
CA GLY A 55 -1.98 17.74 1.20
C GLY A 55 -3.22 17.30 1.97
N ASN A 56 -3.05 16.55 3.06
CA ASN A 56 -4.18 16.14 3.91
C ASN A 56 -4.86 17.36 4.58
N ALA A 57 -4.09 18.34 5.05
CA ALA A 57 -4.67 19.57 5.59
C ALA A 57 -5.51 20.31 4.53
N LYS A 58 -5.06 20.36 3.28
CA LYS A 58 -5.83 20.91 2.17
C LYS A 58 -7.12 20.13 1.92
N TYR A 59 -7.07 18.79 1.89
CA TYR A 59 -8.24 17.93 1.74
C TYR A 59 -9.30 18.19 2.84
N LEU A 60 -8.86 18.34 4.09
CA LEU A 60 -9.76 18.61 5.22
C LEU A 60 -10.39 20.00 5.17
N SER A 61 -9.71 21.00 4.60
CA SER A 61 -10.22 22.37 4.52
C SER A 61 -11.03 22.66 3.25
N SER A 62 -10.69 22.00 2.14
CA SER A 62 -11.23 22.32 0.80
C SER A 62 -11.16 21.09 -0.11
N SER A 63 -11.90 20.02 0.22
CA SER A 63 -11.86 18.76 -0.54
C SER A 63 -12.21 18.91 -2.03
N GLU A 64 -13.11 19.86 -2.35
CA GLU A 64 -13.52 20.16 -3.73
C GLU A 64 -12.35 20.69 -4.59
N GLU A 65 -11.37 21.35 -3.98
CA GLU A 65 -10.17 21.83 -4.67
C GLU A 65 -9.14 20.72 -4.93
N CYS A 66 -9.36 19.53 -4.39
CA CYS A 66 -8.46 18.37 -4.57
C CYS A 66 -8.80 17.58 -5.83
N GLU A 67 -9.90 17.85 -6.50
CA GLU A 67 -10.21 17.27 -7.80
C GLU A 67 -9.23 17.83 -8.85
N LYS A 68 -8.53 16.92 -9.51
CA LYS A 68 -7.59 17.27 -10.58
C LYS A 68 -7.97 16.58 -11.87
N ASP A 69 -7.61 17.22 -12.98
CA ASP A 69 -7.69 16.62 -14.30
C ASP A 69 -6.57 15.59 -14.47
N LEU A 70 -6.82 14.36 -14.00
CA LEU A 70 -5.89 13.24 -14.12
C LEU A 70 -5.56 12.91 -15.60
N ALA A 71 -6.41 13.30 -16.52
CA ALA A 71 -6.17 13.06 -17.95
C ALA A 71 -4.99 13.88 -18.48
N LYS A 72 -4.72 15.06 -17.92
CA LYS A 72 -3.63 15.93 -18.33
C LYS A 72 -2.26 15.29 -18.14
N HIS A 73 -2.08 14.47 -17.09
CA HIS A 73 -0.80 13.85 -16.76
C HIS A 73 -0.61 12.46 -17.36
N ARG A 74 -1.67 11.84 -17.90
CA ARG A 74 -1.58 10.48 -18.47
C ARG A 74 -0.49 10.29 -19.53
N LYS A 75 -0.29 11.31 -20.36
CA LYS A 75 0.68 11.24 -21.45
C LYS A 75 2.13 11.32 -20.94
N GLU A 76 2.34 12.09 -19.89
CA GLU A 76 3.66 12.29 -19.27
C GLU A 76 4.09 11.02 -18.50
N GLU A 77 3.13 10.29 -17.91
CA GLU A 77 3.35 9.08 -17.11
C GLU A 77 3.19 7.77 -17.90
N GLU A 78 3.06 7.84 -19.24
CA GLU A 78 2.82 6.65 -20.08
C GLU A 78 3.97 5.62 -20.00
N SER A 79 5.19 6.07 -19.84
CA SER A 79 6.39 5.22 -19.93
C SER A 79 7.12 5.00 -18.60
N SER A 80 6.81 5.77 -17.56
CA SER A 80 7.52 5.70 -16.28
C SER A 80 6.69 6.25 -15.13
N GLN A 81 7.06 5.90 -13.89
CA GLN A 81 6.52 6.48 -12.67
C GLN A 81 7.66 6.90 -11.73
N ALA A 82 7.40 7.86 -10.87
CA ALA A 82 8.37 8.35 -9.91
C ALA A 82 7.71 8.64 -8.54
N PRO A 83 7.10 7.63 -7.90
CA PRO A 83 6.43 7.83 -6.63
C PRO A 83 7.45 8.18 -5.55
N TRP A 84 7.11 9.15 -4.73
CA TRP A 84 7.93 9.59 -3.60
C TRP A 84 7.44 9.04 -2.26
N ALA A 85 6.26 8.42 -2.23
CA ALA A 85 5.72 7.71 -1.07
C ALA A 85 4.98 6.44 -1.50
N THR A 86 5.02 5.41 -0.64
CA THR A 86 4.24 4.17 -0.75
C THR A 86 3.15 4.17 0.32
N ILE A 87 1.90 3.90 -0.06
CA ILE A 87 0.76 3.89 0.86
C ILE A 87 0.16 2.49 0.90
N LEU A 88 0.31 1.80 2.03
CA LEU A 88 -0.44 0.58 2.32
C LEU A 88 -1.76 0.95 3.00
N THR A 89 -2.89 0.72 2.35
CA THR A 89 -4.20 1.07 2.89
C THR A 89 -5.28 0.04 2.54
N CYS A 90 -6.48 0.25 3.10
CA CYS A 90 -7.61 -0.63 2.84
C CYS A 90 -8.13 -0.48 1.40
N SER A 91 -8.67 -1.58 0.86
CA SER A 91 -9.39 -1.61 -0.42
C SER A 91 -10.78 -0.95 -0.37
N ASP A 92 -11.17 -0.36 0.76
CA ASP A 92 -12.46 0.34 0.91
C ASP A 92 -12.63 1.42 -0.16
N SER A 93 -13.76 1.39 -0.86
CA SER A 93 -14.01 2.28 -2.01
C SER A 93 -14.10 3.77 -1.66
N ARG A 94 -14.28 4.10 -0.39
CA ARG A 94 -14.28 5.48 0.12
C ARG A 94 -12.88 6.05 0.34
N VAL A 95 -11.86 5.17 0.38
CA VAL A 95 -10.46 5.56 0.63
C VAL A 95 -9.75 5.70 -0.71
N VAL A 96 -9.47 6.94 -1.10
CA VAL A 96 -8.74 7.28 -2.32
C VAL A 96 -7.50 8.09 -1.91
N PRO A 97 -6.32 7.44 -1.77
CA PRO A 97 -5.12 8.09 -1.23
C PRO A 97 -4.74 9.37 -1.97
N GLU A 98 -4.85 9.40 -3.29
CA GLU A 98 -4.54 10.57 -4.10
C GLU A 98 -5.39 11.79 -3.71
N LEU A 99 -6.66 11.59 -3.41
CA LEU A 99 -7.55 12.68 -2.95
C LEU A 99 -7.26 13.06 -1.50
N ILE A 100 -7.12 12.06 -0.61
CA ILE A 100 -6.88 12.27 0.83
C ILE A 100 -5.62 13.09 1.08
N PHE A 101 -4.62 12.94 0.22
CA PHE A 101 -3.38 13.69 0.30
C PHE A 101 -3.33 14.93 -0.63
N GLY A 102 -4.49 15.53 -0.89
CA GLY A 102 -4.59 16.86 -1.50
C GLY A 102 -4.72 16.89 -3.01
N GLY A 103 -5.20 15.80 -3.62
CA GLY A 103 -5.35 15.66 -5.07
C GLY A 103 -3.99 15.51 -5.74
N LEU A 104 -3.26 14.44 -5.41
CA LEU A 104 -1.99 14.11 -6.04
C LEU A 104 -2.20 13.70 -7.51
N ASN A 105 -1.18 13.93 -8.32
CA ASN A 105 -1.20 13.51 -9.72
C ASN A 105 -0.91 12.01 -9.86
N LEU A 106 -1.16 11.46 -11.06
CA LEU A 106 -0.72 10.12 -11.41
C LEU A 106 0.81 9.99 -11.23
N GLY A 107 1.26 8.83 -10.77
CA GLY A 107 2.69 8.55 -10.61
C GLY A 107 3.36 9.14 -9.36
N GLU A 108 2.69 9.99 -8.58
CA GLU A 108 3.26 10.63 -7.38
C GLU A 108 3.32 9.72 -6.16
N ILE A 109 2.40 8.77 -6.02
CA ILE A 109 2.40 7.79 -4.93
C ILE A 109 2.24 6.36 -5.46
N PHE A 110 2.81 5.40 -4.75
CA PHE A 110 2.69 3.97 -5.02
C PHE A 110 1.71 3.36 -4.03
N VAL A 111 0.58 2.83 -4.49
CA VAL A 111 -0.53 2.43 -3.62
C VAL A 111 -0.66 0.92 -3.56
N CYS A 112 -0.52 0.35 -2.36
CA CYS A 112 -0.75 -1.05 -2.02
C CYS A 112 -2.09 -1.16 -1.29
N ARG A 113 -2.99 -2.05 -1.70
CA ARG A 113 -4.33 -2.15 -1.09
C ARG A 113 -4.81 -3.59 -0.95
N ASN A 114 -5.23 -3.93 0.27
CA ASN A 114 -6.01 -5.13 0.56
C ASN A 114 -7.08 -4.80 1.62
N ALA A 115 -8.00 -5.72 1.89
CA ALA A 115 -8.99 -5.48 2.94
C ALA A 115 -8.32 -5.49 4.33
N GLY A 116 -8.36 -4.34 5.02
CA GLY A 116 -7.79 -4.19 6.36
C GLY A 116 -6.32 -3.77 6.40
N ASN A 117 -5.75 -3.27 5.30
CA ASN A 117 -4.35 -2.76 5.23
C ASN A 117 -3.31 -3.69 5.87
N ILE A 118 -3.37 -4.99 5.56
CA ILE A 118 -2.53 -6.05 6.10
C ILE A 118 -1.20 -6.09 5.32
N ALA A 119 -0.07 -6.11 6.03
CA ALA A 119 1.26 -6.29 5.44
C ALA A 119 1.58 -7.80 5.33
N ASP A 120 0.90 -8.47 4.40
CA ASP A 120 1.18 -9.85 4.00
C ASP A 120 2.37 -9.92 3.01
N ASP A 121 2.78 -11.13 2.65
CA ASP A 121 3.95 -11.35 1.80
C ASP A 121 3.86 -10.59 0.45
N ASP A 122 2.68 -10.54 -0.17
CA ASP A 122 2.48 -9.84 -1.44
C ASP A 122 2.58 -8.32 -1.27
N MET A 123 2.04 -7.79 -0.16
CA MET A 123 2.14 -6.37 0.16
C MET A 123 3.56 -5.98 0.56
N LEU A 124 4.27 -6.83 1.32
CA LEU A 124 5.67 -6.61 1.66
C LEU A 124 6.54 -6.56 0.41
N GLY A 125 6.42 -7.52 -0.50
CA GLY A 125 7.14 -7.50 -1.78
C GLY A 125 6.81 -6.27 -2.63
N THR A 126 5.56 -5.81 -2.60
CA THR A 126 5.14 -4.59 -3.29
C THR A 126 5.76 -3.34 -2.65
N ILE A 127 5.82 -3.26 -1.32
CA ILE A 127 6.47 -2.17 -0.59
C ILE A 127 7.98 -2.13 -0.88
N GLU A 128 8.66 -3.28 -0.86
CA GLU A 128 10.07 -3.40 -1.22
C GLU A 128 10.34 -2.86 -2.63
N TYR A 129 9.50 -3.25 -3.60
CA TYR A 129 9.60 -2.74 -4.97
C TYR A 129 9.46 -1.21 -5.03
N GLY A 130 8.49 -0.64 -4.31
CA GLY A 130 8.30 0.80 -4.21
C GLY A 130 9.51 1.53 -3.62
N ALA A 131 10.10 0.99 -2.56
CA ALA A 131 11.23 1.58 -1.87
C ALA A 131 12.55 1.41 -2.64
N GLU A 132 12.87 0.18 -3.04
CA GLU A 132 14.18 -0.15 -3.64
C GLU A 132 14.26 0.23 -5.12
N HIS A 133 13.23 -0.08 -5.91
CA HIS A 133 13.28 0.11 -7.37
C HIS A 133 12.70 1.44 -7.84
N LEU A 134 11.70 1.99 -7.15
CA LEU A 134 11.08 3.26 -7.53
C LEU A 134 11.63 4.45 -6.76
N GLY A 135 12.35 4.23 -5.65
CA GLY A 135 12.94 5.28 -4.83
C GLY A 135 11.92 6.02 -3.96
N SER A 136 10.84 5.35 -3.57
CA SER A 136 9.89 5.86 -2.58
C SER A 136 10.56 5.94 -1.20
N SER A 137 10.67 7.14 -0.64
CA SER A 137 11.38 7.39 0.62
C SER A 137 10.51 7.33 1.87
N LEU A 138 9.19 7.13 1.70
CA LEU A 138 8.23 7.07 2.79
C LEU A 138 7.25 5.93 2.58
N VAL A 139 7.03 5.10 3.60
CA VAL A 139 5.93 4.14 3.67
C VAL A 139 4.93 4.60 4.72
N VAL A 140 3.66 4.68 4.35
CA VAL A 140 2.55 4.98 5.25
C VAL A 140 1.61 3.78 5.30
N VAL A 141 1.45 3.18 6.46
CA VAL A 141 0.41 2.18 6.71
C VAL A 141 -0.82 2.91 7.26
N MET A 142 -1.87 3.02 6.43
CA MET A 142 -3.01 3.86 6.72
C MET A 142 -4.28 3.04 6.96
N GLY A 143 -4.83 3.11 8.17
CA GLY A 143 -6.18 2.68 8.50
C GLY A 143 -7.22 3.73 8.11
N HIS A 144 -8.50 3.40 8.29
CA HIS A 144 -9.59 4.35 8.09
C HIS A 144 -10.77 4.05 9.01
N GLN A 145 -11.56 5.07 9.31
CA GLN A 145 -12.77 4.93 10.13
C GLN A 145 -13.78 3.96 9.49
N HIS A 146 -14.50 3.24 10.33
CA HIS A 146 -15.53 2.27 9.91
C HIS A 146 -15.01 1.20 8.93
N CYS A 147 -13.77 0.73 9.13
CA CYS A 147 -13.19 -0.35 8.32
C CYS A 147 -13.96 -1.65 8.54
N GLY A 148 -14.56 -2.19 7.46
CA GLY A 148 -15.36 -3.41 7.53
C GLY A 148 -14.56 -4.64 7.98
N ALA A 149 -13.31 -4.79 7.54
CA ALA A 149 -12.44 -5.90 7.93
C ALA A 149 -12.07 -5.82 9.42
N VAL A 150 -11.75 -4.63 9.93
CA VAL A 150 -11.47 -4.42 11.37
C VAL A 150 -12.72 -4.64 12.21
N THR A 151 -13.89 -4.15 11.75
CA THR A 151 -15.18 -4.42 12.44
C THR A 151 -15.46 -5.90 12.52
N ALA A 152 -15.20 -6.65 11.45
CA ALA A 152 -15.35 -8.12 11.46
C ALA A 152 -14.42 -8.80 12.47
N ALA A 153 -13.17 -8.34 12.60
CA ALA A 153 -12.23 -8.86 13.60
C ALA A 153 -12.68 -8.53 15.04
N CYS A 154 -13.15 -7.31 15.29
CA CYS A 154 -13.71 -6.94 16.58
C CYS A 154 -14.92 -7.82 16.96
N ASN A 155 -15.83 -8.06 16.01
CA ASN A 155 -16.97 -8.94 16.20
C ASN A 155 -16.54 -10.39 16.47
N ALA A 156 -15.53 -10.88 15.76
CA ALA A 156 -15.00 -12.22 15.96
C ALA A 156 -14.45 -12.40 17.38
N VAL A 157 -13.67 -11.44 17.87
CA VAL A 157 -13.14 -11.45 19.25
C VAL A 157 -14.25 -11.38 20.28
N GLN A 158 -15.25 -10.52 20.10
CA GLN A 158 -16.35 -10.38 21.05
C GLN A 158 -17.24 -11.62 21.13
N LYS A 159 -17.48 -12.30 20.01
CA LYS A 159 -18.37 -13.46 19.93
C LYS A 159 -17.63 -14.79 20.06
N GLY A 160 -16.30 -14.81 19.94
CA GLY A 160 -15.51 -16.04 19.89
C GLY A 160 -15.72 -16.84 18.59
N GLU A 161 -16.17 -16.18 17.51
CA GLU A 161 -16.49 -16.83 16.22
C GLU A 161 -15.65 -16.21 15.09
N GLN A 162 -15.01 -17.07 14.30
CA GLN A 162 -14.22 -16.66 13.13
C GLN A 162 -14.99 -16.94 11.83
N PRO A 163 -15.01 -15.99 10.87
CA PRO A 163 -15.54 -16.27 9.54
C PRO A 163 -14.79 -17.40 8.83
N GLY A 164 -15.48 -18.16 7.99
CA GLY A 164 -14.86 -19.18 7.17
C GLY A 164 -14.12 -18.65 5.95
N GLY A 165 -13.40 -19.54 5.27
CA GLY A 165 -12.75 -19.27 3.99
C GLY A 165 -11.64 -18.22 4.04
N PHE A 166 -11.43 -17.52 2.93
CA PHE A 166 -10.39 -16.48 2.82
C PHE A 166 -10.71 -15.22 3.62
N ILE A 167 -12.00 -14.93 3.87
CA ILE A 167 -12.38 -13.84 4.77
C ILE A 167 -11.87 -14.13 6.18
N GLY A 168 -11.93 -15.40 6.64
CA GLY A 168 -11.38 -15.81 7.92
C GLY A 168 -9.87 -15.58 8.04
N LYS A 169 -9.11 -15.73 6.94
CA LYS A 169 -7.67 -15.41 6.93
C LYS A 169 -7.43 -13.90 7.14
N LEU A 170 -8.17 -13.04 6.46
CA LEU A 170 -8.07 -11.58 6.63
C LEU A 170 -8.44 -11.16 8.06
N VAL A 171 -9.55 -11.68 8.58
CA VAL A 171 -10.00 -11.39 9.95
C VAL A 171 -8.98 -11.91 10.96
N GLY A 172 -8.45 -13.12 10.77
CA GLY A 172 -7.41 -13.70 11.63
C GLY A 172 -6.13 -12.87 11.69
N ALA A 173 -5.73 -12.24 10.59
CA ALA A 173 -4.56 -11.35 10.57
C ALA A 173 -4.79 -10.05 11.39
N ILE A 174 -6.05 -9.59 11.50
CA ILE A 174 -6.42 -8.40 12.26
C ILE A 174 -6.74 -8.72 13.72
N THR A 175 -7.18 -9.95 14.02
CA THR A 175 -7.61 -10.41 15.36
C THR A 175 -6.62 -10.01 16.48
N PRO A 176 -5.28 -10.14 16.34
CA PRO A 176 -4.36 -9.74 17.40
C PRO A 176 -4.42 -8.25 17.78
N ALA A 177 -4.80 -7.38 16.85
CA ALA A 177 -5.03 -5.97 17.15
C ALA A 177 -6.33 -5.78 17.95
N ALA A 178 -7.39 -6.49 17.58
CA ALA A 178 -8.66 -6.44 18.29
C ALA A 178 -8.55 -7.01 19.72
N GLU A 179 -7.84 -8.10 19.92
CA GLU A 179 -7.60 -8.70 21.23
C GLU A 179 -6.92 -7.73 22.20
N VAL A 180 -5.91 -7.01 21.75
CA VAL A 180 -5.17 -6.03 22.56
C VAL A 180 -6.06 -4.80 22.92
N MET A 181 -6.95 -4.42 22.02
CA MET A 181 -7.84 -3.25 22.23
C MET A 181 -9.14 -3.60 22.96
N MET A 182 -9.46 -4.87 23.12
CA MET A 182 -10.66 -5.31 23.85
C MET A 182 -10.59 -4.84 25.32
N GLY A 183 -11.66 -4.14 25.75
CA GLY A 183 -11.76 -3.62 27.11
C GLY A 183 -10.93 -2.36 27.40
N LYS A 184 -10.31 -1.74 26.39
CA LYS A 184 -9.69 -0.42 26.53
C LYS A 184 -10.74 0.69 26.44
N ASP A 185 -10.44 1.82 27.06
CA ASP A 185 -11.29 3.00 26.98
C ASP A 185 -11.42 3.53 25.54
N GLY A 186 -12.58 4.11 25.21
CA GLY A 186 -12.89 4.68 23.91
C GLY A 186 -13.61 3.72 22.98
N ASP A 187 -13.66 4.06 21.69
CA ASP A 187 -14.32 3.23 20.68
C ASP A 187 -13.44 2.03 20.29
N PHE A 188 -13.97 0.83 20.53
CA PHE A 188 -13.24 -0.42 20.32
C PHE A 188 -12.76 -0.60 18.86
N VAL A 189 -13.63 -0.28 17.88
CA VAL A 189 -13.27 -0.43 16.45
C VAL A 189 -12.25 0.63 16.05
N ALA A 190 -12.41 1.88 16.47
CA ALA A 190 -11.46 2.95 16.16
C ALA A 190 -10.06 2.67 16.76
N ASN A 191 -10.02 2.23 18.02
CA ASN A 191 -8.78 1.82 18.66
C ASN A 191 -8.11 0.65 17.92
N THR A 192 -8.90 -0.33 17.48
CA THR A 192 -8.40 -1.48 16.72
C THR A 192 -7.89 -1.08 15.34
N VAL A 193 -8.53 -0.12 14.66
CA VAL A 193 -8.05 0.43 13.37
C VAL A 193 -6.64 1.00 13.53
N LEU A 194 -6.42 1.83 14.56
CA LEU A 194 -5.11 2.44 14.81
C LEU A 194 -4.06 1.38 15.18
N GLU A 195 -4.41 0.46 16.06
CA GLU A 195 -3.49 -0.62 16.48
C GLU A 195 -3.16 -1.56 15.32
N ASN A 196 -4.13 -1.87 14.45
CA ASN A 196 -3.87 -2.66 13.25
C ASN A 196 -2.91 -1.95 12.29
N ALA A 197 -3.08 -0.64 12.06
CA ALA A 197 -2.14 0.14 11.25
C ALA A 197 -0.74 0.16 11.86
N ARG A 198 -0.62 0.34 13.19
CA ARG A 198 0.63 0.29 13.92
C ARG A 198 1.35 -1.06 13.77
N ARG A 199 0.62 -2.18 13.98
CA ARG A 199 1.18 -3.53 13.88
C ARG A 199 1.68 -3.84 12.47
N ASN A 200 0.93 -3.44 11.45
CA ASN A 200 1.34 -3.67 10.06
C ASN A 200 2.53 -2.78 9.65
N ALA A 201 2.67 -1.58 10.22
CA ALA A 201 3.89 -0.79 10.07
C ALA A 201 5.10 -1.46 10.75
N GLU A 202 4.91 -2.03 11.95
CA GLU A 202 5.93 -2.80 12.65
C GLU A 202 6.32 -4.08 11.87
N THR A 203 5.33 -4.80 11.32
CA THR A 203 5.57 -5.95 10.45
C THR A 203 6.39 -5.54 9.23
N THR A 204 6.05 -4.42 8.58
CA THR A 204 6.82 -3.88 7.44
C THR A 204 8.29 -3.63 7.80
N LEU A 205 8.55 -3.07 8.98
CA LEU A 205 9.91 -2.81 9.47
C LEU A 205 10.68 -4.08 9.87
N THR A 206 10.00 -5.10 10.37
CA THR A 206 10.67 -6.26 10.98
C THR A 206 10.78 -7.45 10.05
N ALA A 207 9.82 -7.63 9.14
CA ALA A 207 9.79 -8.76 8.23
C ALA A 207 10.60 -8.54 6.94
N SER A 208 10.78 -7.28 6.50
CA SER A 208 11.53 -6.94 5.29
C SER A 208 12.95 -6.47 5.64
N GLU A 209 13.96 -7.23 5.22
CA GLU A 209 15.35 -6.81 5.36
C GLU A 209 15.65 -5.58 4.47
N VAL A 210 15.06 -5.48 3.30
CA VAL A 210 15.21 -4.32 2.39
C VAL A 210 14.72 -3.04 3.07
N VAL A 211 13.51 -3.07 3.63
CA VAL A 211 12.93 -1.92 4.35
C VAL A 211 13.79 -1.54 5.56
N LYS A 212 14.22 -2.53 6.33
CA LYS A 212 15.05 -2.35 7.52
C LYS A 212 16.39 -1.70 7.19
N ASP A 213 17.04 -2.14 6.12
CA ASP A 213 18.34 -1.59 5.68
C ASP A 213 18.17 -0.13 5.23
N LEU A 214 17.15 0.17 4.40
CA LEU A 214 16.88 1.54 3.94
C LEU A 214 16.51 2.49 5.11
N VAL A 215 15.77 2.01 6.10
CA VAL A 215 15.48 2.80 7.33
C VAL A 215 16.75 3.04 8.15
N THR A 216 17.60 2.03 8.26
CA THR A 216 18.85 2.13 9.04
C THR A 216 19.80 3.17 8.45
N VAL A 217 19.86 3.29 7.12
CA VAL A 217 20.71 4.30 6.45
C VAL A 217 20.01 5.66 6.29
N GLY A 218 18.74 5.79 6.72
CA GLY A 218 17.98 7.04 6.69
C GLY A 218 17.37 7.39 5.32
N GLU A 219 17.32 6.45 4.39
CA GLU A 219 16.74 6.64 3.05
C GLU A 219 15.25 6.34 2.99
N LEU A 220 14.71 5.61 3.97
CA LEU A 220 13.30 5.28 4.10
C LEU A 220 12.78 5.60 5.51
N LYS A 221 11.53 5.98 5.60
CA LYS A 221 10.78 6.09 6.85
C LYS A 221 9.49 5.30 6.74
N VAL A 222 9.13 4.56 7.80
CA VAL A 222 7.83 3.87 7.91
C VAL A 222 7.03 4.52 9.02
N ILE A 223 5.78 4.88 8.72
CA ILE A 223 4.85 5.46 9.69
C ILE A 223 3.49 4.78 9.59
N TYR A 224 2.64 4.97 10.58
CA TYR A 224 1.24 4.60 10.55
C TYR A 224 0.34 5.80 10.82
N ALA A 225 -0.89 5.74 10.29
CA ALA A 225 -1.90 6.80 10.41
C ALA A 225 -3.33 6.22 10.32
N THR A 226 -4.33 7.01 10.65
CA THR A 226 -5.75 6.74 10.42
C THR A 226 -6.46 8.01 9.96
#